data_fdf92a3d7cb4964d68f70866bfc710f1
#
_entry.id   fdf92a3d7cb4964d68f70866bfc710f1
#
_cell.length_a   1.000
_cell.length_b   1.000
_cell.length_c   1.000
_cell.angle_alpha   90.00
_cell.angle_beta   90.00
_cell.angle_gamma   90.00
#
_symmetry.space_group_name_H-M   'P 1'
#
loop_
_entity.id
_entity.type
_entity.pdbx_description
1 polymer ?
#
loop_
_entity_poly.entity_id
_entity_poly.type
_entity_poly.pdbx_seq_one_letter_code
_entity_poly.pdbx_strand_id
1 'polypeptide(L)'
;RHLDADGMSPTVRARDLWSRGHLSAALSTLEALPGSGALRARLRSQLAMMSPGFHLPRLSPSPGWTVPDPGEPLRVLHLLTSSLPHTQSGYTVRSHALLQAQCDAGIDVRAVTRIGYPVIIGRPAAQATDVVDAVTYRRLLPARTQAAPIARLTQMSRLLAREVEAFHPHVLHTTTNYVNALVTQAVARS
;
A
#
# COMPACT_ATOMS: atom_id res chain seq x y z
N ARG A 1 -33.92 -17.73 -0.43
CA ARG A 1 -33.14 -16.83 0.47
C ARG A 1 -33.01 -17.55 1.80
N HIS A 2 -31.83 -18.06 2.14
CA HIS A 2 -31.56 -18.58 3.48
C HIS A 2 -31.49 -17.39 4.44
N LEU A 3 -32.37 -17.31 5.41
CA LEU A 3 -32.33 -16.38 6.53
C LEU A 3 -31.87 -17.15 7.76
N ASP A 4 -31.04 -16.55 8.60
CA ASP A 4 -30.64 -17.09 9.89
C ASP A 4 -31.78 -16.96 10.92
N ALA A 5 -31.59 -17.51 12.13
CA ALA A 5 -32.56 -17.43 13.24
C ALA A 5 -32.98 -15.99 13.57
N ASP A 6 -32.14 -15.00 13.26
CA ASP A 6 -32.40 -13.57 13.48
C ASP A 6 -33.04 -12.88 12.25
N GLY A 7 -33.45 -13.63 11.21
CA GLY A 7 -34.08 -13.07 10.00
C GLY A 7 -33.11 -12.32 9.07
N MET A 8 -31.81 -12.31 9.35
CA MET A 8 -30.79 -11.70 8.51
C MET A 8 -30.21 -12.67 7.51
N SER A 9 -29.84 -12.18 6.30
CA SER A 9 -29.08 -13.01 5.39
C SER A 9 -27.65 -13.19 5.89
N PRO A 10 -27.01 -14.38 5.69
CA PRO A 10 -25.63 -14.63 6.12
C PRO A 10 -24.63 -13.60 5.62
N THR A 11 -24.83 -13.05 4.44
CA THR A 11 -23.96 -11.98 3.89
C THR A 11 -24.07 -10.68 4.68
N VAL A 12 -25.28 -10.31 5.12
CA VAL A 12 -25.51 -9.11 5.95
C VAL A 12 -24.89 -9.31 7.32
N ARG A 13 -25.12 -10.46 7.94
CA ARG A 13 -24.50 -10.82 9.22
C ARG A 13 -22.96 -10.83 9.16
N ALA A 14 -22.37 -11.40 8.11
CA ALA A 14 -20.93 -11.38 7.93
C ALA A 14 -20.38 -9.96 7.80
N ARG A 15 -21.08 -9.05 7.13
CA ARG A 15 -20.68 -7.65 7.03
C ARG A 15 -20.80 -6.90 8.36
N ASP A 16 -21.83 -7.19 9.14
CA ASP A 16 -21.99 -6.62 10.48
C ASP A 16 -20.86 -7.10 11.40
N LEU A 17 -20.59 -8.39 11.45
CA LEU A 17 -19.46 -8.96 12.20
C LEU A 17 -18.13 -8.35 11.77
N TRP A 18 -17.92 -8.20 10.46
CA TRP A 18 -16.72 -7.55 9.93
C TRP A 18 -16.60 -6.10 10.36
N SER A 19 -17.68 -5.31 10.32
CA SER A 19 -17.68 -3.91 10.74
C SER A 19 -17.31 -3.73 12.22
N ARG A 20 -17.63 -4.74 13.03
CA ARG A 20 -17.28 -4.80 14.47
C ARG A 20 -15.89 -5.42 14.73
N GLY A 21 -15.14 -5.80 13.70
CA GLY A 21 -13.81 -6.39 13.84
C GLY A 21 -13.79 -7.90 14.08
N HIS A 22 -14.93 -8.59 14.10
CA HIS A 22 -15.04 -10.04 14.30
C HIS A 22 -14.79 -10.81 12.98
N LEU A 23 -13.58 -10.68 12.42
CA LEU A 23 -13.25 -11.19 11.08
C LEU A 23 -13.38 -12.72 10.99
N SER A 24 -12.93 -13.46 11.99
CA SER A 24 -13.00 -14.91 12.00
C SER A 24 -14.47 -15.39 12.00
N ALA A 25 -15.31 -14.81 12.85
CA ALA A 25 -16.74 -15.12 12.89
C ALA A 25 -17.45 -14.74 11.58
N ALA A 26 -17.10 -13.57 10.99
CA ALA A 26 -17.60 -13.17 9.69
C ALA A 26 -17.22 -14.16 8.59
N LEU A 27 -16.00 -14.69 8.61
CA LEU A 27 -15.53 -15.68 7.65
C LEU A 27 -16.28 -17.00 7.81
N SER A 28 -16.41 -17.52 9.04
CA SER A 28 -17.15 -18.76 9.33
C SER A 28 -18.62 -18.68 8.86
N THR A 29 -19.26 -17.53 9.02
CA THR A 29 -20.63 -17.29 8.53
C THR A 29 -20.76 -17.48 7.01
N LEU A 30 -19.68 -17.26 6.25
CA LEU A 30 -19.67 -17.35 4.78
C LEU A 30 -19.16 -18.69 4.23
N GLU A 31 -18.60 -19.57 5.05
CA GLU A 31 -17.92 -20.79 4.57
C GLU A 31 -18.83 -21.71 3.76
N ALA A 32 -20.06 -21.89 4.20
CA ALA A 32 -21.05 -22.72 3.53
C ALA A 32 -21.96 -21.97 2.55
N LEU A 33 -21.76 -20.66 2.35
CA LEU A 33 -22.66 -19.84 1.54
C LEU A 33 -22.22 -19.79 0.08
N PRO A 34 -22.98 -20.35 -0.88
CA PRO A 34 -22.73 -20.19 -2.30
C PRO A 34 -22.71 -18.71 -2.72
N GLY A 35 -21.86 -18.34 -3.69
CA GLY A 35 -21.79 -16.97 -4.21
C GLY A 35 -21.04 -15.96 -3.32
N SER A 36 -20.58 -16.35 -2.14
CA SER A 36 -19.84 -15.45 -1.21
C SER A 36 -18.34 -15.34 -1.51
N GLY A 37 -17.85 -15.95 -2.61
CA GLY A 37 -16.43 -16.13 -2.89
C GLY A 37 -15.57 -14.86 -2.81
N ALA A 38 -16.04 -13.75 -3.35
CA ALA A 38 -15.27 -12.49 -3.32
C ALA A 38 -15.15 -11.91 -1.91
N LEU A 39 -16.24 -11.89 -1.13
CA LEU A 39 -16.24 -11.40 0.25
C LEU A 39 -15.39 -12.30 1.15
N ARG A 40 -15.54 -13.60 1.01
CA ARG A 40 -14.76 -14.62 1.72
C ARG A 40 -13.26 -14.48 1.43
N ALA A 41 -12.87 -14.33 0.15
CA ALA A 41 -11.47 -14.12 -0.24
C ALA A 41 -10.90 -12.83 0.37
N ARG A 42 -11.70 -11.76 0.42
CA ARG A 42 -11.30 -10.50 1.05
C ARG A 42 -11.08 -10.64 2.55
N LEU A 43 -12.00 -11.30 3.28
CA LEU A 43 -11.86 -11.55 4.71
C LEU A 43 -10.67 -12.45 5.04
N ARG A 44 -10.46 -13.53 4.26
CA ARG A 44 -9.28 -14.39 4.40
C ARG A 44 -7.98 -13.62 4.20
N SER A 45 -7.91 -12.77 3.17
CA SER A 45 -6.73 -11.93 2.93
C SER A 45 -6.48 -10.97 4.09
N GLN A 46 -7.54 -10.37 4.64
CA GLN A 46 -7.40 -9.44 5.76
C GLN A 46 -6.94 -10.14 7.03
N LEU A 47 -7.52 -11.29 7.36
CA LEU A 47 -7.07 -12.13 8.49
C LEU A 47 -5.61 -12.55 8.32
N ALA A 48 -5.24 -13.02 7.15
CA ALA A 48 -3.86 -13.42 6.87
C ALA A 48 -2.87 -12.26 7.07
N MET A 49 -3.19 -11.07 6.54
CA MET A 49 -2.34 -9.88 6.68
C MET A 49 -2.19 -9.38 8.13
N MET A 50 -3.16 -9.69 8.99
CA MET A 50 -3.15 -9.32 10.42
C MET A 50 -2.57 -10.43 11.31
N SER A 51 -2.30 -11.60 10.76
CA SER A 51 -1.74 -12.71 11.52
C SER A 51 -0.26 -12.48 11.84
N PRO A 52 0.19 -12.83 13.04
CA PRO A 52 1.61 -12.76 13.40
C PRO A 52 2.48 -13.52 12.38
N GLY A 53 3.60 -12.95 11.99
CA GLY A 53 4.52 -13.57 11.05
C GLY A 53 4.10 -13.51 9.57
N PHE A 54 2.98 -12.85 9.24
CA PHE A 54 2.61 -12.67 7.85
C PHE A 54 3.61 -11.79 7.10
N HIS A 55 4.02 -12.25 5.94
CA HIS A 55 4.88 -11.51 5.01
C HIS A 55 4.35 -11.68 3.59
N LEU A 56 4.47 -10.61 2.79
CA LEU A 56 4.30 -10.73 1.35
C LEU A 56 5.43 -11.58 0.75
N PRO A 57 5.20 -12.26 -0.39
CA PRO A 57 6.25 -12.99 -1.10
C PRO A 57 7.45 -12.08 -1.40
N ARG A 58 8.65 -12.63 -1.28
CA ARG A 58 9.88 -11.97 -1.75
C ARG A 58 9.81 -11.77 -3.25
N LEU A 59 10.46 -10.71 -3.71
CA LEU A 59 10.55 -10.43 -5.14
C LEU A 59 11.72 -11.20 -5.76
N SER A 60 11.56 -11.58 -7.00
CA SER A 60 12.61 -12.21 -7.80
C SER A 60 12.49 -11.66 -9.24
N PRO A 61 13.53 -11.02 -9.81
CA PRO A 61 14.79 -10.68 -9.13
C PRO A 61 14.62 -9.66 -8.01
N SER A 62 15.61 -9.63 -7.10
CA SER A 62 15.70 -8.62 -6.05
C SER A 62 16.18 -7.28 -6.65
N PRO A 63 15.61 -6.14 -6.23
CA PRO A 63 16.22 -4.86 -6.54
C PRO A 63 17.60 -4.78 -5.86
N GLY A 64 18.61 -4.30 -6.57
CA GLY A 64 19.93 -4.10 -6.00
C GLY A 64 19.92 -3.01 -4.93
N TRP A 65 20.50 -3.31 -3.77
CA TRP A 65 20.73 -2.34 -2.69
C TRP A 65 22.19 -1.90 -2.71
N THR A 66 22.43 -0.61 -2.57
CA THR A 66 23.76 -0.03 -2.48
C THR A 66 23.96 0.67 -1.14
N VAL A 67 25.17 0.65 -0.65
CA VAL A 67 25.57 1.51 0.48
C VAL A 67 26.12 2.80 -0.12
N PRO A 68 25.80 3.99 0.43
CA PRO A 68 26.34 5.23 -0.10
C PRO A 68 27.85 5.27 0.01
N ASP A 69 28.52 5.74 -1.05
CA ASP A 69 29.94 6.03 -1.02
C ASP A 69 30.23 7.25 -0.11
N PRO A 70 31.44 7.34 0.47
CA PRO A 70 31.82 8.51 1.26
C PRO A 70 31.69 9.81 0.45
N GLY A 71 30.84 10.74 0.92
CA GLY A 71 30.56 12.01 0.25
C GLY A 71 29.40 11.99 -0.74
N GLU A 72 28.82 10.83 -1.02
CA GLU A 72 27.61 10.73 -1.83
C GLU A 72 26.37 11.18 -1.02
N PRO A 73 25.45 11.96 -1.61
CA PRO A 73 24.20 12.31 -0.96
C PRO A 73 23.38 11.07 -0.60
N LEU A 74 22.84 11.01 0.62
CA LEU A 74 21.93 9.95 1.01
C LEU A 74 20.67 10.00 0.13
N ARG A 75 20.30 8.88 -0.49
CA ARG A 75 19.07 8.74 -1.28
C ARG A 75 17.98 8.06 -0.47
N VAL A 76 16.85 8.73 -0.29
CA VAL A 76 15.71 8.23 0.49
C VAL A 76 14.46 8.14 -0.39
N LEU A 77 13.88 6.94 -0.50
CA LEU A 77 12.62 6.71 -1.18
C LEU A 77 11.49 6.53 -0.17
N HIS A 78 10.51 7.42 -0.21
CA HIS A 78 9.34 7.38 0.66
C HIS A 78 8.16 6.67 0.01
N LEU A 79 7.53 5.72 0.69
CA LEU A 79 6.24 5.16 0.30
C LEU A 79 5.12 5.80 1.12
N LEU A 80 4.26 6.57 0.47
CA LEU A 80 3.19 7.36 1.07
C LEU A 80 1.80 6.81 0.71
N THR A 81 0.84 6.98 1.61
CA THR A 81 -0.56 6.62 1.34
C THR A 81 -1.23 7.62 0.39
N SER A 82 -0.97 8.90 0.60
CA SER A 82 -1.48 10.04 -0.19
C SER A 82 -0.48 11.18 -0.13
N SER A 83 -0.59 12.14 -1.05
CA SER A 83 0.33 13.28 -1.08
C SER A 83 -0.30 14.51 -1.75
N LEU A 84 0.37 15.64 -1.67
CA LEU A 84 0.15 16.77 -2.53
C LEU A 84 0.40 16.40 -4.02
N PRO A 85 -0.19 17.13 -4.97
CA PRO A 85 -1.21 18.17 -4.80
C PRO A 85 -2.63 17.62 -4.64
N HIS A 86 -2.85 16.30 -4.76
CA HIS A 86 -4.18 15.71 -4.91
C HIS A 86 -4.95 15.53 -3.59
N THR A 87 -4.25 15.45 -2.47
CA THR A 87 -4.86 15.39 -1.13
C THR A 87 -4.18 16.39 -0.23
N GLN A 88 -4.98 17.23 0.45
CA GLN A 88 -4.51 18.14 1.48
C GLN A 88 -5.10 17.71 2.82
N SER A 89 -4.26 17.18 3.68
CA SER A 89 -4.60 16.68 5.01
C SER A 89 -3.41 16.88 5.95
N GLY A 90 -3.60 16.79 7.25
CA GLY A 90 -2.49 16.88 8.21
C GLY A 90 -1.37 15.87 7.92
N TYR A 91 -1.72 14.66 7.45
CA TYR A 91 -0.75 13.65 7.03
C TYR A 91 0.08 14.12 5.81
N THR A 92 -0.59 14.61 4.75
CA THR A 92 0.09 14.98 3.51
C THR A 92 0.93 16.24 3.65
N VAL A 93 0.46 17.22 4.42
CA VAL A 93 1.21 18.45 4.71
C VAL A 93 2.46 18.14 5.55
N ARG A 94 2.31 17.34 6.62
CA ARG A 94 3.44 16.92 7.44
C ARG A 94 4.46 16.09 6.65
N SER A 95 3.99 15.16 5.82
CA SER A 95 4.88 14.35 4.98
C SER A 95 5.64 15.23 4.00
N HIS A 96 4.97 16.20 3.36
CA HIS A 96 5.60 17.13 2.44
C HIS A 96 6.67 18.00 3.13
N ALA A 97 6.35 18.57 4.30
CA ALA A 97 7.31 19.36 5.06
C ALA A 97 8.56 18.53 5.48
N LEU A 98 8.36 17.26 5.82
CA LEU A 98 9.48 16.35 6.10
C LEU A 98 10.37 16.14 4.86
N LEU A 99 9.75 15.90 3.69
CA LEU A 99 10.48 15.70 2.44
C LEU A 99 11.27 16.97 2.06
N GLN A 100 10.67 18.15 2.21
CA GLN A 100 11.36 19.42 1.98
C GLN A 100 12.56 19.59 2.94
N ALA A 101 12.37 19.37 4.24
CA ALA A 101 13.44 19.47 5.22
C ALA A 101 14.61 18.49 4.93
N GLN A 102 14.32 17.33 4.39
CA GLN A 102 15.34 16.38 3.94
C GLN A 102 16.08 16.90 2.71
N CYS A 103 15.38 17.46 1.71
CA CYS A 103 16.01 18.11 0.56
C CYS A 103 16.92 19.25 0.99
N ASP A 104 16.45 20.12 1.91
CA ASP A 104 17.23 21.24 2.45
C ASP A 104 18.48 20.78 3.20
N ALA A 105 18.44 19.58 3.80
CA ALA A 105 19.57 18.93 4.45
C ALA A 105 20.54 18.23 3.46
N GLY A 106 20.33 18.37 2.15
CA GLY A 106 21.19 17.77 1.12
C GLY A 106 20.92 16.29 0.85
N ILE A 107 19.79 15.76 1.30
CA ILE A 107 19.35 14.39 1.02
C ILE A 107 18.62 14.36 -0.34
N ASP A 108 18.97 13.43 -1.22
CA ASP A 108 18.21 13.19 -2.44
C ASP A 108 16.94 12.40 -2.10
N VAL A 109 15.78 13.04 -2.25
CA VAL A 109 14.49 12.52 -1.79
C VAL A 109 13.53 12.32 -2.94
N ARG A 110 12.92 11.15 -2.97
CA ARG A 110 11.80 10.85 -3.86
C ARG A 110 10.66 10.23 -3.06
N ALA A 111 9.43 10.57 -3.43
CA ALA A 111 8.24 9.95 -2.85
C ALA A 111 7.48 9.15 -3.90
N VAL A 112 6.95 8.00 -3.47
CA VAL A 112 6.06 7.13 -4.25
C VAL A 112 4.75 7.01 -3.50
N THR A 113 3.61 7.05 -4.19
CA THR A 113 2.31 6.86 -3.54
C THR A 113 1.78 5.44 -3.76
N ARG A 114 0.91 5.01 -2.84
CA ARG A 114 0.24 3.70 -2.95
C ARG A 114 -0.36 3.47 -4.32
N ILE A 115 -0.49 2.20 -4.69
CA ILE A 115 -1.04 1.76 -5.97
C ILE A 115 -2.42 2.38 -6.26
N GLY A 116 -2.57 2.93 -7.48
CA GLY A 116 -3.81 3.52 -7.99
C GLY A 116 -4.11 4.94 -7.48
N TYR A 117 -3.33 5.50 -6.56
CA TYR A 117 -3.51 6.89 -6.13
C TYR A 117 -2.88 7.85 -7.15
N PRO A 118 -3.55 8.95 -7.53
CA PRO A 118 -4.80 9.50 -6.98
C PRO A 118 -6.07 9.10 -7.76
N VAL A 119 -5.98 8.21 -8.74
CA VAL A 119 -7.15 7.77 -9.54
C VAL A 119 -8.26 7.20 -8.65
N ILE A 120 -7.89 6.40 -7.64
CA ILE A 120 -8.84 5.78 -6.69
C ILE A 120 -9.60 6.77 -5.80
N ILE A 121 -9.20 8.04 -5.79
CA ILE A 121 -9.90 9.13 -5.07
C ILE A 121 -10.60 10.09 -6.04
N GLY A 122 -10.87 9.65 -7.28
CA GLY A 122 -11.64 10.44 -8.24
C GLY A 122 -10.81 11.43 -9.08
N ARG A 123 -9.50 11.22 -9.23
CA ARG A 123 -8.61 12.02 -10.07
C ARG A 123 -8.10 11.21 -11.27
N PRO A 124 -8.94 10.89 -12.28
CA PRO A 124 -8.57 9.98 -13.36
C PRO A 124 -7.50 10.53 -14.31
N ALA A 125 -7.39 11.86 -14.44
CA ALA A 125 -6.42 12.54 -15.30
C ALA A 125 -5.05 12.77 -14.60
N ALA A 126 -4.75 12.03 -13.54
CA ALA A 126 -3.48 12.16 -12.81
C ALA A 126 -2.29 11.74 -13.68
N GLN A 127 -1.23 12.52 -13.62
CA GLN A 127 0.05 12.19 -14.25
C GLN A 127 0.80 11.13 -13.44
N ALA A 128 1.75 10.44 -14.10
CA ALA A 128 2.62 9.47 -13.42
C ALA A 128 3.60 10.14 -12.45
N THR A 129 3.84 11.44 -12.60
CA THR A 129 4.77 12.22 -11.77
C THR A 129 4.20 13.61 -11.54
N ASP A 130 4.23 14.04 -10.30
CA ASP A 130 3.98 15.44 -9.90
C ASP A 130 5.24 15.99 -9.22
N VAL A 131 5.50 17.28 -9.38
CA VAL A 131 6.54 18.00 -8.63
C VAL A 131 5.87 19.13 -7.86
N VAL A 132 6.07 19.16 -6.56
CA VAL A 132 5.56 20.21 -5.67
C VAL A 132 6.72 20.69 -4.80
N ASP A 133 7.04 21.98 -4.87
CA ASP A 133 8.12 22.60 -4.10
C ASP A 133 9.43 21.80 -4.16
N ALA A 134 9.87 21.47 -5.40
CA ALA A 134 11.03 20.65 -5.72
C ALA A 134 10.95 19.16 -5.30
N VAL A 135 9.94 18.74 -4.56
CA VAL A 135 9.74 17.33 -4.18
C VAL A 135 9.06 16.55 -5.32
N THR A 136 9.68 15.48 -5.76
CA THR A 136 9.14 14.58 -6.80
C THR A 136 8.26 13.49 -6.21
N TYR A 137 7.02 13.41 -6.68
CA TYR A 137 6.05 12.38 -6.35
C TYR A 137 5.78 11.47 -7.53
N ARG A 138 6.17 10.20 -7.41
CA ARG A 138 5.86 9.16 -8.39
C ARG A 138 4.54 8.46 -8.05
N ARG A 139 3.77 8.11 -9.07
CA ARG A 139 2.44 7.48 -8.93
C ARG A 139 2.50 6.05 -9.45
N LEU A 140 2.16 5.08 -8.60
CA LEU A 140 2.06 3.68 -9.03
C LEU A 140 0.71 3.46 -9.73
N LEU A 141 0.65 3.73 -11.03
CA LEU A 141 -0.55 3.67 -11.87
C LEU A 141 -0.48 2.52 -12.88
N PRO A 142 -0.73 1.27 -12.47
CA PRO A 142 -0.81 0.17 -13.42
C PRO A 142 -2.11 0.27 -14.25
N ALA A 143 -2.08 -0.22 -15.48
CA ALA A 143 -3.26 -0.28 -16.35
C ALA A 143 -4.41 -1.09 -15.71
N ARG A 144 -4.09 -2.06 -14.88
CA ARG A 144 -5.04 -2.88 -14.11
C ARG A 144 -4.56 -3.09 -12.68
N THR A 145 -5.44 -2.88 -11.71
CA THR A 145 -5.18 -3.19 -10.30
C THR A 145 -5.81 -4.53 -9.93
N GLN A 146 -5.05 -5.39 -9.24
CA GLN A 146 -5.53 -6.67 -8.76
C GLN A 146 -6.68 -6.50 -7.76
N ALA A 147 -7.73 -7.32 -7.90
CA ALA A 147 -8.92 -7.22 -7.04
C ALA A 147 -8.66 -7.80 -5.64
N ALA A 148 -7.97 -8.95 -5.55
CA ALA A 148 -7.66 -9.60 -4.28
C ALA A 148 -6.62 -8.78 -3.50
N PRO A 149 -6.84 -8.51 -2.18
CA PRO A 149 -5.98 -7.64 -1.40
C PRO A 149 -4.50 -8.02 -1.40
N ILE A 150 -4.16 -9.29 -1.10
CA ILE A 150 -2.77 -9.76 -1.08
C ILE A 150 -2.13 -9.66 -2.48
N ALA A 151 -2.85 -10.05 -3.55
CA ALA A 151 -2.34 -9.93 -4.91
C ALA A 151 -2.09 -8.45 -5.30
N ARG A 152 -2.94 -7.54 -4.83
CA ARG A 152 -2.74 -6.09 -5.02
C ARG A 152 -1.49 -5.58 -4.32
N LEU A 153 -1.21 -6.03 -3.10
CA LEU A 153 0.01 -5.66 -2.39
C LEU A 153 1.25 -6.26 -3.03
N THR A 154 1.18 -7.50 -3.50
CA THR A 154 2.26 -8.11 -4.29
C THR A 154 2.51 -7.35 -5.59
N GLN A 155 1.46 -6.89 -6.27
CA GLN A 155 1.59 -6.01 -7.44
C GLN A 155 2.25 -4.68 -7.07
N MET A 156 1.84 -4.07 -5.96
CA MET A 156 2.42 -2.82 -5.45
C MET A 156 3.90 -2.99 -5.10
N SER A 157 4.29 -4.11 -4.49
CA SER A 157 5.69 -4.42 -4.19
C SER A 157 6.55 -4.48 -5.46
N ARG A 158 6.05 -5.12 -6.53
CA ARG A 158 6.75 -5.17 -7.82
C ARG A 158 6.90 -3.79 -8.47
N LEU A 159 5.88 -2.94 -8.36
CA LEU A 159 5.95 -1.58 -8.88
C LEU A 159 6.90 -0.71 -8.06
N LEU A 160 6.90 -0.85 -6.72
CA LEU A 160 7.85 -0.16 -5.86
C LEU A 160 9.29 -0.63 -6.12
N ALA A 161 9.52 -1.92 -6.38
CA ALA A 161 10.85 -2.43 -6.71
C ALA A 161 11.42 -1.76 -7.99
N ARG A 162 10.59 -1.50 -9.00
CA ARG A 162 11.03 -0.75 -10.19
C ARG A 162 11.44 0.69 -9.88
N GLU A 163 10.77 1.33 -8.93
CA GLU A 163 11.18 2.67 -8.47
C GLU A 163 12.49 2.60 -7.66
N VAL A 164 12.72 1.51 -6.91
CA VAL A 164 13.99 1.24 -6.24
C VAL A 164 15.10 1.02 -7.28
N GLU A 165 14.87 0.20 -8.30
CA GLU A 165 15.82 -0.02 -9.41
C GLU A 165 16.15 1.25 -10.19
N ALA A 166 15.19 2.16 -10.36
CA ALA A 166 15.37 3.41 -11.10
C ALA A 166 16.01 4.55 -10.27
N PHE A 167 15.88 4.49 -8.95
CA PHE A 167 16.35 5.56 -8.06
C PHE A 167 17.58 5.16 -7.24
N HIS A 168 17.81 3.86 -7.07
CA HIS A 168 18.88 3.29 -6.23
C HIS A 168 18.91 3.91 -4.81
N PRO A 169 17.79 3.89 -4.05
CA PRO A 169 17.76 4.48 -2.73
C PRO A 169 18.65 3.68 -1.75
N HIS A 170 19.24 4.38 -0.79
CA HIS A 170 19.93 3.77 0.34
C HIS A 170 18.96 3.41 1.47
N VAL A 171 17.82 4.14 1.54
CA VAL A 171 16.78 3.96 2.56
C VAL A 171 15.41 3.93 1.92
N LEU A 172 14.61 2.92 2.27
CA LEU A 172 13.16 2.92 2.08
C LEU A 172 12.48 3.37 3.37
N HIS A 173 11.73 4.44 3.28
CA HIS A 173 10.97 4.98 4.41
C HIS A 173 9.48 4.87 4.14
N THR A 174 8.71 4.44 5.13
CA THR A 174 7.25 4.47 5.07
C THR A 174 6.65 4.88 6.38
N THR A 175 5.57 5.64 6.31
CA THR A 175 4.75 6.04 7.46
C THR A 175 3.30 5.65 7.17
N THR A 176 2.55 5.47 8.23
CA THR A 176 1.09 5.31 8.21
C THR A 176 0.60 4.08 7.44
N ASN A 177 -0.02 3.26 8.17
CA ASN A 177 -0.67 1.98 8.01
C ASN A 177 0.26 0.79 7.66
N TYR A 178 -0.15 -0.35 8.21
CA TYR A 178 0.55 -1.63 8.10
C TYR A 178 0.69 -2.12 6.65
N VAL A 179 -0.21 -1.71 5.76
CA VAL A 179 -0.22 -2.14 4.34
C VAL A 179 1.03 -1.65 3.60
N ASN A 180 1.38 -0.38 3.80
CA ASN A 180 2.61 0.18 3.24
C ASN A 180 3.84 -0.49 3.86
N ALA A 181 3.81 -0.76 5.17
CA ALA A 181 4.89 -1.45 5.85
C ALA A 181 5.12 -2.86 5.29
N LEU A 182 4.06 -3.64 5.02
CA LEU A 182 4.16 -4.96 4.39
C LEU A 182 4.82 -4.88 2.99
N VAL A 183 4.44 -3.89 2.20
CA VAL A 183 5.01 -3.68 0.86
C VAL A 183 6.48 -3.28 0.94
N THR A 184 6.79 -2.29 1.77
CA THR A 184 8.18 -1.82 1.98
C THR A 184 9.08 -2.96 2.47
N GLN A 185 8.60 -3.74 3.44
CA GLN A 185 9.32 -4.89 3.98
C GLN A 185 9.55 -5.99 2.93
N ALA A 186 8.57 -6.26 2.06
CA ALA A 186 8.73 -7.23 0.98
C ALA A 186 9.85 -6.81 0.01
N VAL A 187 9.92 -5.52 -0.34
CA VAL A 187 10.96 -4.96 -1.21
C VAL A 187 12.33 -4.95 -0.51
N ALA A 188 12.38 -4.52 0.75
CA ALA A 188 13.63 -4.42 1.50
C ALA A 188 14.28 -5.79 1.84
N ARG A 189 13.48 -6.87 1.88
CA ARG A 189 13.96 -8.24 2.14
C ARG A 189 14.32 -9.02 0.88
N SER A 190 14.04 -8.47 -0.27
CA SER A 190 14.35 -9.07 -1.56
C SER A 190 15.74 -8.65 -2.05
#